data_b50605016ac7a3a7771fda50ea61c445
#
_entry.id   b50605016ac7a3a7771fda50ea61c445
#
_cell.length_a   1.000
_cell.length_b   1.000
_cell.length_c   1.000
_cell.angle_alpha   90.00
_cell.angle_beta   90.00
_cell.angle_gamma   90.00
#
_symmetry.space_group_name_H-M   'P 1'
#
loop_
_entity.id
_entity.type
_entity.pdbx_description
1 polymer ?
#
loop_
_entity_poly.entity_id
_entity_poly.type
_entity_poly.pdbx_seq_one_letter_code
_entity_poly.pdbx_strand_id
1 'polypeptide(L)'
;MASKNAPVRKKFRVAVSGTTIDGREISGLMLRQAAENYDPEVWGSRVNVEHMLSRMPSSEFSAVGDVISLSTEEIREGKLAGRTALYAEIEPTDRMTQMLNDGKKIYSSIELEPNIDAVGGPYVIGLAMTDTPASLGTERLKFAAQQRASIMQFNSRNGEPVMFTECMEAELAASVQDSTEESQKWFSRVMALISKTRDTDSEQFAHVREA
;
A
#
# COMPACT_ATOMS: atom_id res chain seq x y z
N MET A 1 -20.92 21.93 -13.51
CA MET A 1 -19.80 22.03 -12.56
C MET A 1 -19.39 20.62 -12.20
N ALA A 2 -18.24 20.15 -12.67
CA ALA A 2 -17.78 18.80 -12.37
C ALA A 2 -17.45 18.72 -10.87
N SER A 3 -18.07 17.78 -10.16
CA SER A 3 -17.73 17.40 -8.80
C SER A 3 -16.26 16.94 -8.82
N LYS A 4 -15.35 17.74 -8.27
CA LYS A 4 -13.99 17.28 -7.99
C LYS A 4 -14.13 16.16 -6.94
N ASN A 5 -13.96 14.91 -7.35
CA ASN A 5 -13.80 13.83 -6.38
C ASN A 5 -12.72 14.21 -5.40
N ALA A 6 -12.98 14.05 -4.11
CA ALA A 6 -11.97 14.30 -3.08
C ALA A 6 -10.72 13.47 -3.41
N PRO A 7 -9.51 14.03 -3.20
CA PRO A 7 -8.29 13.30 -3.47
C PRO A 7 -8.25 12.00 -2.65
N VAL A 8 -7.77 10.92 -3.26
CA VAL A 8 -7.63 9.63 -2.57
C VAL A 8 -6.48 9.75 -1.58
N ARG A 9 -6.80 9.59 -0.30
CA ARG A 9 -5.81 9.54 0.78
C ARG A 9 -5.80 8.15 1.38
N LYS A 10 -4.63 7.69 1.76
CA LYS A 10 -4.49 6.40 2.44
C LYS A 10 -3.34 6.42 3.43
N LYS A 11 -3.56 5.76 4.57
CA LYS A 11 -2.60 5.61 5.65
C LYS A 11 -1.76 4.35 5.44
N PHE A 12 -0.43 4.46 5.53
CA PHE A 12 0.52 3.36 5.39
C PHE A 12 1.55 3.42 6.50
N ARG A 13 2.02 2.25 6.95
CA ARG A 13 3.18 2.16 7.84
C ARG A 13 4.46 2.39 7.05
N VAL A 14 5.14 3.50 7.36
CA VAL A 14 6.30 4.01 6.60
C VAL A 14 7.64 3.81 7.32
N ALA A 15 7.62 3.57 8.63
CA ALA A 15 8.79 3.23 9.41
C ALA A 15 8.41 2.45 10.68
N VAL A 16 9.38 1.71 11.23
CA VAL A 16 9.29 1.02 12.52
C VAL A 16 10.56 1.28 13.30
N SER A 17 10.44 1.49 14.61
CA SER A 17 11.60 1.72 15.50
C SER A 17 12.53 0.51 15.54
N GLY A 18 13.82 0.77 15.69
CA GLY A 18 14.91 -0.22 15.80
C GLY A 18 15.99 0.03 14.77
N THR A 19 16.90 -0.94 14.64
CA THR A 19 18.00 -0.86 13.69
C THR A 19 17.51 -1.00 12.25
N THR A 20 17.91 -0.08 11.40
CA THR A 20 17.66 -0.10 9.95
C THR A 20 18.65 -1.04 9.24
N ILE A 21 18.38 -1.38 7.97
CA ILE A 21 19.24 -2.26 7.16
C ILE A 21 20.63 -1.64 6.96
N ASP A 22 20.72 -0.31 6.90
CA ASP A 22 21.97 0.44 6.76
C ASP A 22 22.70 0.72 8.11
N GLY A 23 22.21 0.11 9.21
CA GLY A 23 22.85 0.14 10.53
C GLY A 23 22.54 1.37 11.39
N ARG A 24 21.69 2.27 10.94
CA ARG A 24 21.21 3.38 11.78
C ARG A 24 20.16 2.88 12.77
N GLU A 25 20.00 3.59 13.88
CA GLU A 25 18.97 3.28 14.86
C GLU A 25 17.92 4.38 14.90
N ILE A 26 16.65 3.99 14.83
CA ILE A 26 15.49 4.87 14.96
C ILE A 26 14.77 4.50 16.25
N SER A 27 14.82 5.36 17.26
CA SER A 27 14.12 5.09 18.53
C SER A 27 12.60 5.30 18.38
N GLY A 28 11.83 4.55 19.19
CA GLY A 28 10.37 4.75 19.23
C GLY A 28 9.99 6.16 19.73
N LEU A 29 10.80 6.76 20.60
CA LEU A 29 10.61 8.13 21.07
C LEU A 29 10.78 9.12 19.89
N MET A 30 11.82 8.95 19.08
CA MET A 30 12.07 9.81 17.91
C MET A 30 10.89 9.76 16.91
N LEU A 31 10.31 8.58 16.65
CA LEU A 31 9.16 8.46 15.77
C LEU A 31 7.91 9.14 16.35
N ARG A 32 7.67 9.02 17.65
CA ARG A 32 6.55 9.70 18.31
C ARG A 32 6.70 11.21 18.23
N GLN A 33 7.86 11.72 18.59
CA GLN A 33 8.13 13.15 18.52
C GLN A 33 8.05 13.69 17.08
N ALA A 34 8.56 12.95 16.09
CA ALA A 34 8.44 13.35 14.69
C ALA A 34 6.98 13.40 14.21
N ALA A 35 6.13 12.50 14.70
CA ALA A 35 4.71 12.53 14.38
C ALA A 35 3.97 13.68 15.08
N GLU A 36 4.34 13.99 16.32
CA GLU A 36 3.79 15.12 17.10
C GLU A 36 4.20 16.47 16.53
N ASN A 37 5.45 16.59 16.06
CA ASN A 37 5.99 17.81 15.48
C ASN A 37 5.51 18.08 14.06
N TYR A 38 5.00 17.05 13.37
CA TYR A 38 4.68 17.17 11.95
C TYR A 38 3.46 18.07 11.72
N ASP A 39 3.70 19.14 10.99
CA ASP A 39 2.69 20.08 10.53
C ASP A 39 2.99 20.46 9.06
N PRO A 40 2.14 20.08 8.10
CA PRO A 40 2.36 20.38 6.69
C PRO A 40 2.28 21.88 6.39
N GLU A 41 1.71 22.73 7.27
CA GLU A 41 1.73 24.17 7.13
C GLU A 41 3.09 24.77 7.51
N VAL A 42 3.85 24.10 8.38
CA VAL A 42 5.24 24.47 8.72
C VAL A 42 6.20 23.96 7.65
N TRP A 43 6.13 22.67 7.35
CA TRP A 43 6.91 22.06 6.27
C TRP A 43 6.19 20.81 5.73
N GLY A 44 5.61 20.92 4.53
CA GLY A 44 4.95 19.80 3.87
C GLY A 44 5.97 18.82 3.28
N SER A 45 6.04 17.63 3.82
CA SER A 45 6.89 16.57 3.28
C SER A 45 6.37 16.06 1.95
N ARG A 46 7.19 16.18 0.91
CA ARG A 46 6.86 15.66 -0.42
C ARG A 46 7.22 14.19 -0.54
N VAL A 47 6.39 13.45 -1.29
CA VAL A 47 6.76 12.09 -1.71
C VAL A 47 7.64 12.17 -2.95
N ASN A 48 8.85 11.63 -2.87
CA ASN A 48 9.83 11.59 -3.95
C ASN A 48 10.12 10.15 -4.41
N VAL A 49 11.00 9.99 -5.40
CA VAL A 49 11.45 8.69 -5.91
C VAL A 49 12.91 8.49 -5.54
N GLU A 50 13.21 7.43 -4.76
CA GLU A 50 14.56 7.03 -4.35
C GLU A 50 15.36 8.17 -3.69
N HIS A 51 14.72 8.95 -2.81
CA HIS A 51 15.36 10.09 -2.11
C HIS A 51 15.89 11.18 -3.05
N MET A 52 15.39 11.22 -4.28
CA MET A 52 15.74 12.24 -5.27
C MET A 52 14.55 13.15 -5.54
N LEU A 53 14.74 14.45 -5.36
CA LEU A 53 13.74 15.46 -5.67
C LEU A 53 14.35 16.49 -6.63
N SER A 54 13.92 16.46 -7.88
CA SER A 54 14.37 17.39 -8.92
C SER A 54 13.70 18.74 -8.79
N ARG A 55 14.46 19.79 -9.08
CA ARG A 55 13.93 21.17 -9.25
C ARG A 55 13.27 21.40 -10.61
N MET A 56 13.47 20.48 -11.57
CA MET A 56 12.90 20.59 -12.92
C MET A 56 11.51 19.96 -12.93
N PRO A 57 10.44 20.72 -13.28
CA PRO A 57 9.06 20.20 -13.25
C PRO A 57 8.79 19.02 -14.17
N SER A 58 9.54 18.91 -15.29
CA SER A 58 9.43 17.82 -16.27
C SER A 58 10.26 16.60 -15.91
N SER A 59 10.99 16.60 -14.79
CA SER A 59 11.85 15.51 -14.38
C SER A 59 11.05 14.28 -13.93
N GLU A 60 11.59 13.11 -14.19
CA GLU A 60 11.11 11.85 -13.61
C GLU A 60 11.24 11.79 -12.09
N PHE A 61 12.08 12.64 -11.51
CA PHE A 61 12.27 12.80 -10.07
C PHE A 61 11.50 13.98 -9.48
N SER A 62 10.48 14.49 -10.17
CA SER A 62 9.53 15.42 -9.55
C SER A 62 8.73 14.73 -8.45
N ALA A 63 8.24 15.52 -7.48
CA ALA A 63 7.39 14.97 -6.41
C ALA A 63 6.18 14.24 -6.99
N VAL A 64 5.85 13.11 -6.36
CA VAL A 64 4.78 12.20 -6.80
C VAL A 64 3.61 12.13 -5.82
N GLY A 65 3.67 12.86 -4.72
CA GLY A 65 2.60 12.93 -3.72
C GLY A 65 2.97 13.83 -2.55
N ASP A 66 2.07 13.90 -1.60
CA ASP A 66 2.21 14.67 -0.36
C ASP A 66 1.92 13.82 0.87
N VAL A 67 2.66 14.06 1.94
CA VAL A 67 2.34 13.54 3.27
C VAL A 67 1.39 14.54 3.94
N ILE A 68 0.17 14.08 4.26
CA ILE A 68 -0.87 14.93 4.82
C ILE A 68 -0.81 14.96 6.35
N SER A 69 -0.56 13.79 6.95
CA SER A 69 -0.47 13.65 8.41
C SER A 69 0.44 12.49 8.79
N LEU A 70 0.98 12.54 9.99
CA LEU A 70 1.72 11.45 10.61
C LEU A 70 1.02 10.99 11.90
N SER A 71 1.17 9.72 12.24
CA SER A 71 0.70 9.15 13.49
C SER A 71 1.55 7.96 13.90
N THR A 72 1.55 7.60 15.18
CA THR A 72 2.28 6.43 15.67
C THR A 72 1.37 5.45 16.36
N GLU A 73 1.70 4.18 16.28
CA GLU A 73 1.04 3.09 16.99
C GLU A 73 2.07 2.09 17.48
N GLU A 74 1.80 1.41 18.57
CA GLU A 74 2.62 0.29 19.03
C GLU A 74 2.19 -1.00 18.31
N ILE A 75 3.15 -1.73 17.76
CA ILE A 75 2.90 -3.03 17.14
C ILE A 75 2.69 -4.06 18.25
N ARG A 76 1.49 -4.64 18.32
CA ARG A 76 1.10 -5.55 19.39
C ARG A 76 1.49 -7.00 19.14
N GLU A 77 1.64 -7.40 17.88
CA GLU A 77 1.79 -8.79 17.50
C GLU A 77 2.91 -9.01 16.46
N GLY A 78 3.35 -10.25 16.33
CA GLY A 78 4.33 -10.67 15.34
C GLY A 78 5.79 -10.37 15.75
N LYS A 79 6.71 -10.48 14.77
CA LYS A 79 8.17 -10.34 15.01
C LYS A 79 8.61 -8.93 15.41
N LEU A 80 7.76 -7.94 15.20
CA LEU A 80 8.01 -6.53 15.50
C LEU A 80 7.21 -6.04 16.71
N ALA A 81 6.58 -6.94 17.47
CA ALA A 81 5.81 -6.61 18.68
C ALA A 81 6.66 -5.79 19.67
N GLY A 82 6.03 -4.80 20.33
CA GLY A 82 6.67 -3.86 21.24
C GLY A 82 7.41 -2.71 20.56
N ARG A 83 7.46 -2.67 19.23
CA ARG A 83 8.08 -1.57 18.49
C ARG A 83 7.05 -0.48 18.16
N THR A 84 7.51 0.76 18.05
CA THR A 84 6.71 1.89 17.58
C THR A 84 6.70 1.90 16.05
N ALA A 85 5.53 1.89 15.45
CA ALA A 85 5.32 2.10 14.03
C ALA A 85 4.95 3.56 13.75
N LEU A 86 5.51 4.14 12.69
CA LEU A 86 5.11 5.43 12.14
C LEU A 86 4.24 5.20 10.91
N TYR A 87 3.10 5.86 10.89
CA TYR A 87 2.17 5.87 9.77
C TYR A 87 2.12 7.24 9.13
N ALA A 88 2.05 7.27 7.81
CA ALA A 88 1.82 8.47 7.02
C ALA A 88 0.51 8.34 6.24
N GLU A 89 -0.34 9.37 6.30
CA GLU A 89 -1.43 9.54 5.37
C GLU A 89 -0.89 10.23 4.12
N ILE A 90 -1.01 9.57 2.98
CA ILE A 90 -0.43 10.01 1.71
C ILE A 90 -1.53 10.38 0.73
N GLU A 91 -1.39 11.55 0.11
CA GLU A 91 -2.17 11.98 -1.06
C GLU A 91 -1.30 11.81 -2.31
N PRO A 92 -1.59 10.78 -3.17
CA PRO A 92 -0.78 10.51 -4.35
C PRO A 92 -1.16 11.40 -5.52
N THR A 93 -0.19 11.67 -6.40
CA THR A 93 -0.47 12.10 -7.77
C THR A 93 -0.86 10.90 -8.64
N ASP A 94 -1.42 11.18 -9.83
CA ASP A 94 -1.69 10.13 -10.83
C ASP A 94 -0.44 9.34 -11.17
N ARG A 95 0.72 10.00 -11.21
CA ARG A 95 2.00 9.37 -11.49
C ARG A 95 2.41 8.37 -10.40
N MET A 96 2.25 8.72 -9.13
CA MET A 96 2.48 7.78 -8.03
C MET A 96 1.60 6.54 -8.17
N THR A 97 0.31 6.76 -8.43
CA THR A 97 -0.66 5.69 -8.61
C THR A 97 -0.29 4.78 -9.79
N GLN A 98 0.16 5.34 -10.91
CA GLN A 98 0.61 4.59 -12.07
C GLN A 98 1.87 3.74 -11.75
N MET A 99 2.88 4.33 -11.10
CA MET A 99 4.09 3.60 -10.70
C MET A 99 3.78 2.40 -9.80
N LEU A 100 2.87 2.56 -8.85
CA LEU A 100 2.45 1.50 -7.94
C LEU A 100 1.66 0.40 -8.67
N ASN A 101 0.81 0.75 -9.64
CA ASN A 101 0.09 -0.20 -10.48
C ASN A 101 1.06 -1.00 -11.37
N ASP A 102 2.13 -0.37 -11.84
CA ASP A 102 3.21 -1.01 -12.58
C ASP A 102 4.12 -1.88 -11.69
N GLY A 103 3.87 -1.92 -10.38
CA GLY A 103 4.69 -2.66 -9.41
C GLY A 103 6.06 -2.05 -9.14
N LYS A 104 6.25 -0.74 -9.38
CA LYS A 104 7.51 -0.02 -9.22
C LYS A 104 7.50 0.77 -7.92
N LYS A 105 8.62 0.77 -7.19
CA LYS A 105 8.82 1.59 -5.98
C LYS A 105 7.69 1.41 -4.95
N ILE A 106 7.41 0.17 -4.65
CA ILE A 106 6.22 -0.27 -3.90
C ILE A 106 6.32 -0.13 -2.38
N TYR A 107 7.48 0.24 -1.85
CA TYR A 107 7.69 0.53 -0.44
C TYR A 107 8.02 2.00 -0.23
N SER A 108 8.14 2.40 1.03
CA SER A 108 8.51 3.75 1.42
C SER A 108 9.70 3.78 2.36
N SER A 109 10.46 4.87 2.33
CA SER A 109 11.57 5.16 3.23
C SER A 109 11.48 6.62 3.67
N ILE A 110 11.46 6.87 4.99
CA ILE A 110 11.36 8.24 5.53
C ILE A 110 12.68 8.99 5.42
N GLU A 111 12.59 10.30 5.25
CA GLU A 111 13.68 11.26 5.41
C GLU A 111 13.48 11.97 6.75
N LEU A 112 14.19 11.51 7.76
CA LEU A 112 14.05 12.00 9.13
C LEU A 112 15.23 12.90 9.49
N GLU A 113 14.95 14.17 9.78
CA GLU A 113 15.90 15.09 10.39
C GLU A 113 15.82 14.95 11.92
N PRO A 114 16.90 14.56 12.60
CA PRO A 114 16.88 14.29 14.03
C PRO A 114 16.58 15.50 14.91
N ASN A 115 16.92 16.70 14.45
CA ASN A 115 16.69 17.93 15.19
C ASN A 115 16.48 19.10 14.24
N ILE A 116 15.30 19.70 14.31
CA ILE A 116 15.02 21.02 13.72
C ILE A 116 14.67 21.97 14.86
N ASP A 117 15.51 22.96 15.11
CA ASP A 117 15.35 23.90 16.22
C ASP A 117 13.99 24.62 16.21
N ALA A 118 13.49 24.94 15.03
CA ALA A 118 12.21 25.63 14.86
C ALA A 118 11.00 24.85 15.37
N VAL A 119 11.07 23.51 15.40
CA VAL A 119 10.01 22.63 15.90
C VAL A 119 10.37 21.91 17.20
N GLY A 120 11.61 22.12 17.67
CA GLY A 120 12.07 21.59 18.96
C GLY A 120 12.36 20.09 18.98
N GLY A 121 12.71 19.48 17.83
CA GLY A 121 13.06 18.07 17.78
C GLY A 121 13.03 17.44 16.40
N PRO A 122 12.88 16.11 16.33
CA PRO A 122 12.89 15.38 15.08
C PRO A 122 11.69 15.72 14.20
N TYR A 123 11.93 15.70 12.87
CA TYR A 123 10.92 16.00 11.88
C TYR A 123 11.08 15.13 10.63
N VAL A 124 9.99 14.70 10.05
CA VAL A 124 10.00 14.03 8.74
C VAL A 124 10.00 15.11 7.66
N ILE A 125 11.11 15.25 6.94
CA ILE A 125 11.29 16.27 5.90
C ILE A 125 10.90 15.79 4.50
N GLY A 126 10.77 14.49 4.30
CA GLY A 126 10.37 13.86 3.04
C GLY A 126 10.05 12.38 3.19
N LEU A 127 9.47 11.80 2.14
CA LEU A 127 9.15 10.39 2.05
C LEU A 127 9.52 9.88 0.66
N ALA A 128 10.39 8.88 0.58
CA ALA A 128 10.74 8.26 -0.69
C ALA A 128 9.86 7.05 -1.01
N MET A 129 9.46 6.91 -2.27
CA MET A 129 9.05 5.62 -2.83
C MET A 129 10.31 4.86 -3.24
N THR A 130 10.44 3.61 -2.83
CA THR A 130 11.63 2.79 -3.08
C THR A 130 11.30 1.30 -3.18
N ASP A 131 12.20 0.51 -3.73
CA ASP A 131 12.14 -0.95 -3.65
C ASP A 131 13.02 -1.49 -2.50
N THR A 132 13.86 -0.64 -1.89
CA THR A 132 14.82 -1.00 -0.84
C THR A 132 14.66 -0.09 0.39
N PRO A 133 13.57 -0.23 1.17
CA PRO A 133 13.35 0.58 2.36
C PRO A 133 14.41 0.31 3.44
N ALA A 134 14.92 1.36 4.09
CA ALA A 134 15.89 1.22 5.16
C ALA A 134 15.26 0.68 6.45
N SER A 135 14.03 1.06 6.77
CA SER A 135 13.32 0.56 7.96
C SER A 135 12.65 -0.78 7.68
N LEU A 136 12.76 -1.69 8.65
CA LEU A 136 12.03 -2.96 8.62
C LEU A 136 10.53 -2.73 8.85
N GLY A 137 9.69 -3.60 8.25
CA GLY A 137 8.26 -3.62 8.51
C GLY A 137 7.45 -2.50 7.86
N THR A 138 7.99 -1.82 6.84
CA THR A 138 7.21 -0.90 6.00
C THR A 138 6.16 -1.65 5.20
N GLU A 139 4.99 -1.04 5.03
CA GLU A 139 3.91 -1.63 4.24
C GLU A 139 4.10 -1.40 2.75
N ARG A 140 3.59 -2.33 1.96
CA ARG A 140 3.48 -2.14 0.52
C ARG A 140 2.45 -1.06 0.21
N LEU A 141 2.85 -0.03 -0.53
CA LEU A 141 1.97 1.04 -0.98
C LEU A 141 0.97 0.51 -2.03
N LYS A 142 -0.32 0.74 -1.81
CA LYS A 142 -1.39 0.36 -2.76
C LYS A 142 -2.54 1.37 -2.68
N PHE A 143 -2.90 2.00 -3.79
CA PHE A 143 -4.04 2.92 -3.91
C PHE A 143 -5.17 2.38 -4.79
N ALA A 144 -5.37 1.09 -4.86
CA ALA A 144 -6.04 0.31 -5.91
C ALA A 144 -7.56 0.47 -6.07
N ALA A 145 -8.25 1.44 -5.46
CA ALA A 145 -9.73 1.43 -5.50
C ALA A 145 -10.35 2.23 -6.67
N GLN A 146 -9.78 3.35 -7.11
CA GLN A 146 -10.48 4.25 -8.05
C GLN A 146 -10.33 3.93 -9.54
N GLN A 147 -9.20 3.40 -9.99
CA GLN A 147 -9.04 3.08 -11.43
C GLN A 147 -9.90 1.90 -11.89
N ARG A 148 -10.15 0.91 -11.02
CA ARG A 148 -11.05 -0.19 -11.36
C ARG A 148 -12.50 0.27 -11.51
N ALA A 149 -12.95 1.20 -10.69
CA ALA A 149 -14.31 1.74 -10.78
C ALA A 149 -14.52 2.51 -12.10
N SER A 150 -13.56 3.28 -12.58
CA SER A 150 -13.67 4.03 -13.84
C SER A 150 -13.62 3.13 -15.08
N ILE A 151 -12.80 2.09 -15.08
CA ILE A 151 -12.74 1.11 -16.17
C ILE A 151 -14.00 0.25 -16.22
N MET A 152 -14.63 -0.01 -15.07
CA MET A 152 -15.83 -0.84 -15.00
C MET A 152 -17.12 -0.07 -15.30
N GLN A 153 -17.15 1.24 -15.15
CA GLN A 153 -18.26 2.07 -15.63
C GLN A 153 -18.44 1.98 -17.17
N PHE A 154 -17.37 1.70 -17.92
CA PHE A 154 -17.46 1.46 -19.36
C PHE A 154 -18.08 0.12 -19.75
N ASN A 155 -18.13 -0.86 -18.86
CA ASN A 155 -18.66 -2.21 -19.13
C ASN A 155 -20.04 -2.46 -18.54
N SER A 156 -20.62 -1.51 -17.83
CA SER A 156 -21.99 -1.60 -17.32
C SER A 156 -22.99 -1.30 -18.45
N ARG A 157 -23.52 -2.35 -19.08
CA ARG A 157 -24.56 -2.22 -20.13
C ARG A 157 -25.95 -1.79 -19.62
N ASN A 158 -26.17 -1.73 -18.32
CA ASN A 158 -27.51 -1.53 -17.73
C ASN A 158 -27.60 -0.45 -16.65
N GLY A 159 -26.57 0.42 -16.46
CA GLY A 159 -26.67 1.58 -15.55
C GLY A 159 -26.72 1.25 -14.04
N GLU A 160 -26.65 -0.01 -13.65
CA GLU A 160 -26.60 -0.41 -12.25
C GLU A 160 -25.16 -0.46 -11.73
N PRO A 161 -24.87 0.09 -10.52
CA PRO A 161 -23.54 0.01 -9.95
C PRO A 161 -23.20 -1.44 -9.60
N VAL A 162 -22.17 -1.98 -10.24
CA VAL A 162 -21.64 -3.29 -9.87
C VAL A 162 -20.89 -3.14 -8.52
N MET A 163 -21.44 -3.72 -7.47
CA MET A 163 -20.77 -3.82 -6.18
C MET A 163 -19.71 -4.93 -6.25
N PHE A 164 -18.44 -4.55 -6.11
CA PHE A 164 -17.36 -5.50 -5.90
C PHE A 164 -17.11 -5.62 -4.40
N THR A 165 -17.32 -6.81 -3.88
CA THR A 165 -16.71 -7.18 -2.61
C THR A 165 -15.21 -7.26 -2.82
N GLU A 166 -14.42 -6.46 -2.08
CA GLU A 166 -12.98 -6.71 -1.97
C GLU A 166 -12.81 -8.19 -1.61
N CYS A 167 -12.10 -8.94 -2.46
CA CYS A 167 -11.49 -10.18 -1.99
C CYS A 167 -10.44 -9.78 -0.95
N MET A 168 -10.85 -9.67 0.29
CA MET A 168 -9.94 -9.87 1.41
C MET A 168 -9.32 -11.25 1.17
N GLU A 169 -8.00 -11.37 1.25
CA GLU A 169 -7.36 -12.66 1.48
C GLU A 169 -8.09 -13.27 2.69
N ALA A 170 -9.02 -14.16 2.41
CA ALA A 170 -9.62 -14.94 3.45
C ALA A 170 -8.51 -15.84 3.97
N GLU A 171 -7.96 -15.53 5.13
CA GLU A 171 -7.46 -16.56 6.00
C GLU A 171 -8.63 -17.54 6.14
N LEU A 172 -8.48 -18.72 5.55
CA LEU A 172 -9.33 -19.85 5.79
C LEU A 172 -9.14 -20.27 7.25
N ALA A 173 -9.70 -19.50 8.17
CA ALA A 173 -9.99 -19.99 9.49
C ALA A 173 -11.11 -21.01 9.32
N ALA A 174 -10.75 -22.28 9.38
CA ALA A 174 -11.71 -23.37 9.47
C ALA A 174 -12.52 -23.24 10.76
N SER A 175 -13.66 -22.59 10.67
CA SER A 175 -14.76 -22.75 11.61
C SER A 175 -16.04 -22.95 10.79
N VAL A 176 -16.19 -24.17 10.30
CA VAL A 176 -17.45 -24.63 9.71
C VAL A 176 -18.37 -25.03 10.86
N GLN A 177 -19.29 -24.13 11.20
CA GLN A 177 -20.57 -24.53 11.80
C GLN A 177 -21.66 -23.73 11.10
N ASP A 178 -22.62 -24.48 10.55
CA ASP A 178 -23.81 -24.08 9.81
C ASP A 178 -23.63 -23.67 8.33
N SER A 179 -23.44 -24.68 7.48
CA SER A 179 -23.67 -24.55 6.05
C SER A 179 -25.03 -25.15 5.68
N THR A 180 -25.93 -24.34 5.13
CA THR A 180 -27.16 -24.82 4.52
C THR A 180 -26.86 -25.71 3.30
N GLU A 181 -27.73 -26.67 2.98
CA GLU A 181 -27.56 -27.65 1.87
C GLU A 181 -27.29 -26.97 0.50
N GLU A 182 -27.74 -25.76 0.30
CA GLU A 182 -27.48 -24.97 -0.93
C GLU A 182 -26.01 -24.56 -1.08
N SER A 183 -25.32 -24.21 0.00
CA SER A 183 -23.91 -23.85 -0.01
C SER A 183 -23.03 -25.03 -0.40
N GLN A 184 -23.36 -26.21 0.05
CA GLN A 184 -22.64 -27.46 -0.27
C GLN A 184 -22.81 -27.85 -1.75
N LYS A 185 -24.01 -27.66 -2.32
CA LYS A 185 -24.27 -27.89 -3.75
C LYS A 185 -23.54 -26.92 -4.65
N TRP A 186 -23.44 -25.66 -4.24
CA TRP A 186 -22.68 -24.63 -4.98
C TRP A 186 -21.18 -24.94 -4.96
N PHE A 187 -20.64 -25.25 -3.78
CA PHE A 187 -19.22 -25.60 -3.61
C PHE A 187 -18.81 -26.84 -4.43
N SER A 188 -19.66 -27.87 -4.45
CA SER A 188 -19.43 -29.06 -5.25
C SER A 188 -19.43 -28.78 -6.75
N ARG A 189 -20.26 -27.84 -7.24
CA ARG A 189 -20.26 -27.43 -8.65
C ARG A 189 -19.00 -26.65 -9.03
N VAL A 190 -18.51 -25.76 -8.16
CA VAL A 190 -17.28 -24.99 -8.39
C VAL A 190 -16.06 -25.92 -8.40
N MET A 191 -15.99 -26.87 -7.48
CA MET A 191 -14.90 -27.85 -7.44
C MET A 191 -14.90 -28.79 -8.66
N ALA A 192 -16.09 -29.19 -9.15
CA ALA A 192 -16.21 -29.99 -10.37
C ALA A 192 -15.78 -29.22 -11.64
N LEU A 193 -15.98 -27.92 -11.68
CA LEU A 193 -15.51 -27.06 -12.78
C LEU A 193 -13.98 -26.91 -12.76
N ILE A 194 -13.39 -26.74 -11.59
CA ILE A 194 -11.92 -26.60 -11.43
C ILE A 194 -11.21 -27.93 -11.76
N SER A 195 -11.77 -29.07 -11.35
CA SER A 195 -11.19 -30.37 -11.69
C SER A 195 -11.25 -30.67 -13.19
N LYS A 196 -12.35 -30.28 -13.86
CA LYS A 196 -12.51 -30.48 -15.30
C LYS A 196 -11.53 -29.63 -16.14
N THR A 197 -11.15 -28.44 -15.66
CA THR A 197 -10.13 -27.60 -16.31
C THR A 197 -8.72 -28.19 -16.16
N ARG A 198 -8.44 -28.87 -15.06
CA ARG A 198 -7.15 -29.53 -14.81
C ARG A 198 -6.91 -30.76 -15.68
N ASP A 199 -7.97 -31.52 -16.00
CA ASP A 199 -7.87 -32.71 -16.86
C ASP A 199 -7.66 -32.32 -18.33
N THR A 200 -8.23 -31.20 -18.79
CA THR A 200 -8.04 -30.68 -20.15
C THR A 200 -6.63 -30.13 -20.37
N ASP A 201 -6.03 -29.51 -19.35
CA ASP A 201 -4.64 -29.02 -19.45
C ASP A 201 -3.61 -30.16 -19.47
N SER A 202 -3.87 -31.26 -18.75
CA SER A 202 -2.96 -32.41 -18.76
C SER A 202 -2.97 -33.18 -20.09
N GLU A 203 -4.10 -33.25 -20.79
CA GLU A 203 -4.19 -33.85 -22.12
C GLU A 203 -3.51 -32.99 -23.21
N GLN A 204 -3.58 -31.65 -23.14
CA GLN A 204 -2.89 -30.77 -24.05
C GLN A 204 -1.36 -30.79 -23.88
N PHE A 205 -0.86 -30.98 -22.65
CA PHE A 205 0.58 -31.14 -22.41
C PHE A 205 1.14 -32.50 -22.83
N ALA A 206 0.32 -33.53 -22.91
CA ALA A 206 0.76 -34.86 -23.40
C ALA A 206 1.03 -34.86 -24.92
N HIS A 207 0.24 -34.10 -25.69
CA HIS A 207 0.41 -33.99 -27.15
C HIS A 207 1.62 -33.15 -27.60
N VAL A 208 2.19 -32.31 -26.74
CA VAL A 208 3.39 -31.50 -27.05
C VAL A 208 4.69 -32.26 -26.84
N ARG A 209 4.64 -33.46 -26.24
CA ARG A 209 5.83 -34.30 -25.94
C ARG A 209 6.12 -35.37 -26.99
N GLU A 210 5.24 -35.56 -27.96
CA GLU A 210 5.39 -36.56 -29.03
C GLU A 210 5.56 -35.97 -30.44
N ALA A 211 5.92 -34.66 -30.55
CA ALA A 211 6.22 -34.02 -31.84
C ALA A 211 7.70 -33.59 -31.91
#